data_ec8dd395636cbb2013de71417bf3c610
#
_entry.id   ec8dd395636cbb2013de71417bf3c610
#
_cell.length_a   1.000
_cell.length_b   1.000
_cell.length_c   1.000
_cell.angle_alpha   90.00
_cell.angle_beta   90.00
_cell.angle_gamma   90.00
#
_symmetry.space_group_name_H-M   'P 1'
#
loop_
_entity.id
_entity.type
_entity.pdbx_description
1 polymer ?
#
loop_
_entity_poly.entity_id
_entity_poly.type
_entity_poly.pdbx_seq_one_letter_code
_entity_poly.pdbx_strand_id
1 'polypeptide(L)'
;MKKGPAHLPSRPHARACAAATLLVAALPVAGCLSTPHPTPATSTSTPTSTDDTKADTGINPDLIAARNTNLNRHVSPDFPNHPIVLPDRDLTGVDASQHFFTTSETLVVTSNDPASQLRAASIAVISHAPMLTLTTTNRAAILNEIARLKTHTILIVGDIPHLPAQPGIDYITDPETPDALGKLTALQFVTRAVTNPRHIPHAIADLDGDTAVELVPAWANTTTSTTSTTAETSTSTAAAPATRPTQAPADLKAFPAQSRRDADTAPIVIATAASTIAGIATAKAFGATIRILDDPDPRYSLTTMKQVAGLADQPLIALGAQFGTASILADRIRRGERTHQYQPGQYRRGTVYPHRIIVAHPINLTTARPDNPVDIDGEFEHLHERVMRYITPDPETQVTPALILTVDGLRPEQLQLWLTEATRNNTYLILHGDFHYLTTFETILTNPNVGMAPTGDHTQAATWLATLTHDHSLPQKLLLTLDVTTAEKAQNTATHHDDLAPVALIAAETPDDYHKIATQLPSGVTPGISISAHNP
;
A
#
# COMPACT_ATOMS: atom_id res chain seq x y z
N MET A 1 37.54 10.86 58.68
CA MET A 1 38.82 11.33 58.13
C MET A 1 38.51 11.88 56.75
N LYS A 2 38.52 13.18 56.64
CA LYS A 2 39.40 14.07 55.89
C LYS A 2 39.21 13.98 54.38
N LYS A 3 38.57 15.02 53.91
CA LYS A 3 39.00 16.16 53.05
C LYS A 3 38.93 15.81 51.56
N GLY A 4 38.21 16.43 50.68
CA GLY A 4 37.95 17.84 50.43
C GLY A 4 38.69 18.23 49.13
N PRO A 5 38.44 19.40 48.55
CA PRO A 5 37.66 19.58 47.34
C PRO A 5 38.48 20.25 46.18
N ALA A 6 37.77 20.60 45.12
CA ALA A 6 38.06 21.71 44.17
C ALA A 6 39.08 21.47 43.03
N HIS A 7 38.69 21.75 41.79
CA HIS A 7 38.94 23.01 41.11
C HIS A 7 38.35 23.04 39.71
N LEU A 8 37.53 24.03 39.43
CA LEU A 8 37.35 24.65 38.12
C LEU A 8 38.58 25.54 37.78
N PRO A 9 38.85 25.78 36.50
CA PRO A 9 38.80 27.17 36.04
C PRO A 9 38.15 27.30 34.66
N SER A 10 37.19 28.20 34.49
CA SER A 10 37.27 29.59 33.98
C SER A 10 37.71 29.77 32.50
N ARG A 11 36.75 30.34 31.76
CA ARG A 11 36.85 30.93 30.40
C ARG A 11 37.97 31.98 30.28
N PRO A 12 38.35 32.33 29.02
CA PRO A 12 37.97 33.68 28.62
C PRO A 12 37.47 33.84 27.17
N HIS A 13 36.81 34.98 27.03
CA HIS A 13 36.29 35.61 25.83
C HIS A 13 37.36 36.02 24.83
N ALA A 14 37.02 36.05 23.55
CA ALA A 14 37.51 37.13 22.66
C ALA A 14 36.53 37.35 21.52
N ARG A 15 36.12 38.59 21.41
CA ARG A 15 35.39 39.23 20.32
C ARG A 15 36.31 39.48 19.13
N ALA A 16 35.79 39.43 17.90
CA ALA A 16 36.22 40.33 16.85
C ALA A 16 35.13 40.48 15.80
N CYS A 17 34.70 41.72 15.65
CA CYS A 17 33.90 42.25 14.53
C CYS A 17 34.79 42.54 13.32
N ALA A 18 34.24 42.45 12.12
CA ALA A 18 34.51 43.30 10.96
C ALA A 18 33.54 42.86 9.86
N ALA A 19 32.54 43.60 9.50
CA ALA A 19 32.51 44.82 8.68
C ALA A 19 32.42 44.53 7.18
N ALA A 20 31.33 44.99 6.68
CA ALA A 20 30.76 45.09 5.34
C ALA A 20 31.71 45.51 4.21
N THR A 21 31.41 45.08 3.01
CA THR A 21 31.55 45.95 1.84
C THR A 21 30.53 45.58 0.76
N LEU A 22 29.62 46.51 0.51
CA LEU A 22 28.76 46.60 -0.66
C LEU A 22 29.61 46.91 -1.89
N LEU A 23 29.32 46.28 -3.01
CA LEU A 23 29.64 46.83 -4.32
C LEU A 23 28.43 46.68 -5.26
N VAL A 24 27.83 47.84 -5.51
CA VAL A 24 26.86 48.12 -6.57
C VAL A 24 27.63 48.35 -7.86
N ALA A 25 27.25 47.74 -8.95
CA ALA A 25 27.59 48.21 -10.28
C ALA A 25 26.49 47.93 -11.29
N ALA A 26 26.16 48.96 -11.98
CA ALA A 26 25.01 49.29 -12.78
C ALA A 26 24.96 48.61 -14.14
N LEU A 27 23.71 48.54 -14.65
CA LEU A 27 23.30 48.28 -16.03
C LEU A 27 23.85 49.33 -17.02
N PRO A 28 23.88 49.02 -18.33
CA PRO A 28 23.10 49.89 -19.20
C PRO A 28 22.14 49.15 -20.16
N VAL A 29 21.02 49.81 -20.34
CA VAL A 29 19.98 49.67 -21.35
C VAL A 29 20.42 50.30 -22.67
N ALA A 30 20.15 49.64 -23.77
CA ALA A 30 19.85 50.20 -25.09
C ALA A 30 19.42 49.05 -25.99
N GLY A 31 18.32 48.98 -26.70
CA GLY A 31 17.55 50.02 -27.35
C GLY A 31 17.25 49.56 -28.77
N CYS A 32 16.00 49.19 -29.04
CA CYS A 32 15.17 49.37 -30.25
C CYS A 32 15.66 49.01 -31.66
N LEU A 33 14.83 48.32 -32.38
CA LEU A 33 14.08 48.71 -33.58
C LEU A 33 14.10 47.71 -34.77
N SER A 34 12.88 47.27 -35.11
CA SER A 34 12.26 47.19 -36.44
C SER A 34 12.47 45.97 -37.34
N THR A 35 11.33 45.34 -37.52
CA THR A 35 10.90 44.46 -38.62
C THR A 35 11.19 44.97 -40.03
N PRO A 36 11.23 44.16 -41.11
CA PRO A 36 9.99 43.59 -41.64
C PRO A 36 10.08 42.16 -42.24
N HIS A 37 8.91 41.53 -42.32
CA HIS A 37 8.59 40.33 -43.10
C HIS A 37 8.91 40.47 -44.61
N PRO A 38 9.22 39.34 -45.30
CA PRO A 38 8.27 38.81 -46.27
C PRO A 38 8.17 37.27 -46.32
N THR A 39 6.95 36.81 -46.54
CA THR A 39 6.50 35.48 -46.99
C THR A 39 6.60 35.34 -48.50
N PRO A 40 6.33 34.15 -49.11
CA PRO A 40 6.81 32.78 -48.93
C PRO A 40 7.49 32.23 -50.19
N ALA A 41 8.28 31.17 -50.07
CA ALA A 41 8.62 30.33 -51.21
C ALA A 41 8.46 28.85 -50.85
N THR A 42 7.49 28.21 -51.48
CA THR A 42 7.26 26.77 -51.54
C THR A 42 8.43 26.09 -52.19
N SER A 43 9.13 25.24 -51.48
CA SER A 43 10.04 24.25 -52.07
C SER A 43 9.76 22.91 -51.44
N THR A 44 9.14 22.08 -52.26
CA THR A 44 8.97 20.64 -52.08
C THR A 44 10.36 20.00 -52.05
N SER A 45 10.77 19.54 -50.87
CA SER A 45 11.91 18.64 -50.73
C SER A 45 11.45 17.34 -50.10
N THR A 46 11.52 16.31 -50.89
CA THR A 46 11.44 14.90 -50.54
C THR A 46 12.33 14.61 -49.35
N PRO A 47 11.84 13.98 -48.27
CA PRO A 47 12.74 13.55 -47.20
C PRO A 47 13.51 12.32 -47.69
N THR A 48 14.76 12.52 -47.96
CA THR A 48 15.77 11.45 -48.02
C THR A 48 15.87 10.88 -46.60
N SER A 49 15.46 9.64 -46.41
CA SER A 49 15.68 8.88 -45.19
C SER A 49 17.19 8.70 -44.98
N THR A 50 17.79 9.59 -44.22
CA THR A 50 19.04 9.29 -43.54
C THR A 50 18.70 8.39 -42.35
N ASP A 51 19.10 7.16 -42.51
CA ASP A 51 19.14 6.12 -41.48
C ASP A 51 20.17 6.56 -40.41
N ASP A 52 19.74 7.48 -39.52
CA ASP A 52 20.46 7.75 -38.28
C ASP A 52 20.17 6.57 -37.35
N THR A 53 21.00 5.55 -37.46
CA THR A 53 21.22 4.55 -36.40
C THR A 53 21.72 5.28 -35.16
N LYS A 54 20.81 5.97 -34.50
CA LYS A 54 20.96 6.37 -33.10
C LYS A 54 21.07 5.07 -32.32
N ALA A 55 22.26 4.75 -31.85
CA ALA A 55 22.48 3.62 -30.96
C ALA A 55 21.46 3.73 -29.85
N ASP A 56 20.44 2.87 -29.92
CA ASP A 56 19.39 2.77 -28.92
C ASP A 56 20.08 2.29 -27.63
N THR A 57 20.29 3.22 -26.69
CA THR A 57 21.01 2.94 -25.45
C THR A 57 20.25 1.97 -24.55
N GLY A 58 19.08 1.51 -24.98
CA GLY A 58 18.28 0.51 -24.26
C GLY A 58 17.79 0.94 -22.88
N ILE A 59 18.04 2.17 -22.48
CA ILE A 59 17.69 2.68 -21.15
C ILE A 59 16.28 3.27 -21.18
N ASN A 60 15.44 2.88 -20.25
CA ASN A 60 14.08 3.36 -20.12
C ASN A 60 14.05 4.86 -19.75
N PRO A 61 13.67 5.78 -20.67
CA PRO A 61 13.71 7.22 -20.41
C PRO A 61 12.71 7.66 -19.34
N ASP A 62 11.58 6.97 -19.22
CA ASP A 62 10.57 7.27 -18.20
C ASP A 62 11.07 6.97 -16.79
N LEU A 63 11.85 5.91 -16.62
CA LEU A 63 12.46 5.57 -15.34
C LEU A 63 13.50 6.61 -14.94
N ILE A 64 14.28 7.11 -15.90
CA ILE A 64 15.25 8.17 -15.66
C ILE A 64 14.53 9.47 -15.25
N ALA A 65 13.48 9.85 -15.98
CA ALA A 65 12.69 11.04 -15.65
C ALA A 65 12.06 10.93 -14.25
N ALA A 66 11.47 9.77 -13.92
CA ALA A 66 10.90 9.51 -12.61
C ALA A 66 11.96 9.62 -11.49
N ARG A 67 13.14 9.02 -11.69
CA ARG A 67 14.26 9.10 -10.76
C ARG A 67 14.69 10.54 -10.52
N ASN A 68 14.87 11.32 -11.58
CA ASN A 68 15.26 12.73 -11.49
C ASN A 68 14.19 13.54 -10.73
N THR A 69 12.92 13.32 -10.99
CA THR A 69 11.81 13.94 -10.27
C THR A 69 11.82 13.61 -8.78
N ASN A 70 12.06 12.33 -8.43
CA ASN A 70 12.10 11.87 -7.06
C ASN A 70 13.29 12.47 -6.28
N LEU A 71 14.44 12.59 -6.93
CA LEU A 71 15.67 13.12 -6.31
C LEU A 71 15.69 14.67 -6.25
N ASN A 72 14.91 15.35 -7.08
CA ASN A 72 14.83 16.81 -7.10
C ASN A 72 13.82 17.33 -6.05
N ARG A 73 13.97 16.89 -4.79
CA ARG A 73 13.12 17.32 -3.68
C ARG A 73 13.98 17.74 -2.50
N HIS A 74 13.58 18.82 -1.87
CA HIS A 74 14.16 19.19 -0.59
C HIS A 74 13.47 18.40 0.53
N VAL A 75 14.25 17.70 1.34
CA VAL A 75 13.76 16.97 2.51
C VAL A 75 14.52 17.47 3.73
N SER A 76 13.83 17.67 4.86
CA SER A 76 14.46 18.09 6.10
C SER A 76 15.57 17.11 6.51
N PRO A 77 16.73 17.62 6.99
CA PRO A 77 17.82 16.79 7.50
C PRO A 77 17.45 15.95 8.74
N ASP A 78 16.30 16.20 9.36
CA ASP A 78 15.76 15.39 10.47
C ASP A 78 15.37 13.98 10.01
N PHE A 79 15.11 13.78 8.71
CA PHE A 79 14.82 12.49 8.13
C PHE A 79 16.10 11.82 7.62
N PRO A 80 16.33 10.53 7.95
CA PRO A 80 17.56 9.85 7.56
C PRO A 80 17.61 9.57 6.05
N ASN A 81 18.81 9.56 5.48
CA ASN A 81 19.05 9.28 4.06
C ASN A 81 18.97 7.77 3.74
N HIS A 82 17.93 7.12 4.21
CA HIS A 82 17.60 5.73 3.88
C HIS A 82 16.12 5.47 4.10
N PRO A 83 15.53 4.48 3.46
CA PRO A 83 14.16 4.11 3.69
C PRO A 83 13.91 3.70 5.15
N ILE A 84 12.73 4.03 5.65
CA ILE A 84 12.18 3.55 6.93
C ILE A 84 10.89 2.79 6.63
N VAL A 85 10.70 1.65 7.27
CA VAL A 85 9.44 0.91 7.23
C VAL A 85 8.78 0.98 8.60
N LEU A 86 7.55 1.47 8.62
CA LEU A 86 6.69 1.53 9.79
C LEU A 86 5.68 0.37 9.69
N PRO A 87 5.92 -0.75 10.36
CA PRO A 87 5.16 -1.98 10.11
C PRO A 87 3.72 -1.93 10.63
N ASP A 88 3.44 -1.11 11.65
CA ASP A 88 2.13 -0.90 12.29
C ASP A 88 1.35 -2.22 12.49
N ARG A 89 2.04 -3.20 13.08
CA ARG A 89 1.54 -4.59 13.21
C ARG A 89 0.24 -4.70 13.99
N ASP A 90 0.03 -3.77 14.92
CA ASP A 90 -1.16 -3.73 15.77
C ASP A 90 -2.31 -2.93 15.11
N LEU A 91 -2.12 -2.48 13.87
CA LEU A 91 -3.07 -1.71 13.09
C LEU A 91 -3.61 -0.46 13.81
N THR A 92 -2.75 0.19 14.58
CA THR A 92 -3.11 1.30 15.47
C THR A 92 -2.88 2.67 14.89
N GLY A 93 -1.91 2.81 13.97
CA GLY A 93 -1.35 4.10 13.55
C GLY A 93 -0.28 4.66 14.52
N VAL A 94 0.06 3.95 15.59
CA VAL A 94 1.03 4.40 16.61
C VAL A 94 2.42 4.57 16.01
N ASP A 95 2.88 3.65 15.16
CA ASP A 95 4.20 3.75 14.52
C ASP A 95 4.32 5.04 13.70
N ALA A 96 3.27 5.38 12.94
CA ALA A 96 3.22 6.64 12.18
C ALA A 96 3.18 7.86 13.11
N SER A 97 2.37 7.81 14.18
CA SER A 97 2.31 8.89 15.17
C SER A 97 3.67 9.14 15.83
N GLN A 98 4.37 8.09 16.24
CA GLN A 98 5.70 8.18 16.84
C GLN A 98 6.75 8.74 15.90
N HIS A 99 6.63 8.42 14.62
CA HIS A 99 7.59 8.84 13.62
C HIS A 99 7.39 10.31 13.21
N PHE A 100 6.13 10.74 13.00
CA PHE A 100 5.83 12.07 12.48
C PHE A 100 5.62 13.13 13.57
N PHE A 101 5.18 12.75 14.76
CA PHE A 101 4.80 13.69 15.82
C PHE A 101 5.62 13.47 17.10
N THR A 102 6.47 14.40 17.44
CA THR A 102 7.15 14.42 18.76
C THR A 102 6.19 14.77 19.88
N THR A 103 5.28 15.71 19.62
CA THR A 103 4.19 16.13 20.51
C THR A 103 2.97 16.48 19.66
N SER A 104 1.78 16.38 20.26
CA SER A 104 0.54 16.82 19.62
C SER A 104 -0.49 17.22 20.66
N GLU A 105 -0.93 18.47 20.62
CA GLU A 105 -1.94 18.99 21.56
C GLU A 105 -3.31 18.33 21.32
N THR A 106 -3.59 17.95 20.07
CA THR A 106 -4.83 17.30 19.66
C THR A 106 -4.58 15.92 19.09
N LEU A 107 -5.52 15.02 19.27
CA LEU A 107 -5.46 13.63 18.80
C LEU A 107 -6.85 13.18 18.38
N VAL A 108 -6.94 12.49 17.24
CA VAL A 108 -8.17 11.82 16.81
C VAL A 108 -8.07 10.33 17.14
N VAL A 109 -9.04 9.80 17.89
CA VAL A 109 -9.15 8.37 18.21
C VAL A 109 -10.43 7.84 17.60
N THR A 110 -10.34 6.77 16.85
CA THR A 110 -11.48 6.18 16.13
C THR A 110 -11.63 4.69 16.42
N SER A 111 -12.81 4.18 16.12
CA SER A 111 -13.10 2.74 16.10
C SER A 111 -12.45 2.05 14.89
N ASN A 112 -12.53 0.72 14.83
CA ASN A 112 -12.08 -0.05 13.66
C ASN A 112 -13.12 -0.10 12.52
N ASP A 113 -14.23 0.62 12.65
CA ASP A 113 -15.22 0.73 11.58
C ASP A 113 -14.72 1.63 10.45
N PRO A 114 -14.72 1.18 9.17
CA PRO A 114 -14.22 1.96 8.04
C PRO A 114 -14.93 3.31 7.83
N ALA A 115 -16.23 3.41 8.15
CA ALA A 115 -16.96 4.67 8.01
C ALA A 115 -16.49 5.70 9.04
N SER A 116 -16.34 5.27 10.29
CA SER A 116 -15.78 6.10 11.37
C SER A 116 -14.34 6.49 11.08
N GLN A 117 -13.53 5.57 10.52
CA GLN A 117 -12.16 5.86 10.14
C GLN A 117 -12.05 6.89 9.00
N LEU A 118 -12.92 6.83 7.99
CA LEU A 118 -12.96 7.84 6.91
C LEU A 118 -13.28 9.24 7.45
N ARG A 119 -14.28 9.32 8.33
CA ARG A 119 -14.67 10.56 8.98
C ARG A 119 -13.56 11.10 9.89
N ALA A 120 -12.96 10.22 10.70
CA ALA A 120 -11.81 10.55 11.55
C ALA A 120 -10.63 11.06 10.73
N ALA A 121 -10.30 10.41 9.59
CA ALA A 121 -9.23 10.84 8.69
C ALA A 121 -9.49 12.23 8.10
N SER A 122 -10.75 12.53 7.73
CA SER A 122 -11.14 13.84 7.23
C SER A 122 -10.86 14.95 8.26
N ILE A 123 -11.18 14.70 9.53
CA ILE A 123 -10.92 15.65 10.61
C ILE A 123 -9.44 15.71 10.95
N ALA A 124 -8.77 14.57 11.07
CA ALA A 124 -7.36 14.49 11.41
C ALA A 124 -6.48 15.28 10.44
N VAL A 125 -6.73 15.14 9.13
CA VAL A 125 -5.96 15.82 8.10
C VAL A 125 -6.15 17.34 8.15
N ILE A 126 -7.39 17.82 8.20
CA ILE A 126 -7.66 19.28 8.22
C ILE A 126 -7.26 19.93 9.54
N SER A 127 -7.24 19.16 10.63
CA SER A 127 -6.81 19.64 11.95
C SER A 127 -5.32 19.43 12.22
N HIS A 128 -4.58 18.87 11.29
CA HIS A 128 -3.16 18.51 11.42
C HIS A 128 -2.84 17.65 12.64
N ALA A 129 -3.79 16.81 13.06
CA ALA A 129 -3.70 15.97 14.24
C ALA A 129 -3.39 14.51 13.88
N PRO A 130 -2.58 13.79 14.65
CA PRO A 130 -2.43 12.36 14.45
C PRO A 130 -3.75 11.62 14.67
N MET A 131 -3.92 10.48 14.02
CA MET A 131 -5.09 9.61 14.13
C MET A 131 -4.68 8.23 14.63
N LEU A 132 -5.40 7.69 15.61
CA LEU A 132 -5.18 6.37 16.16
C LEU A 132 -6.46 5.54 16.12
N THR A 133 -6.33 4.23 15.87
CA THR A 133 -7.45 3.28 15.93
C THR A 133 -7.42 2.53 17.25
N LEU A 134 -8.50 2.66 18.04
CA LEU A 134 -8.64 1.97 19.32
C LEU A 134 -9.49 0.70 19.18
N THR A 135 -8.93 -0.40 19.67
CA THR A 135 -9.61 -1.70 19.80
C THR A 135 -9.54 -2.19 21.24
N THR A 136 -10.19 -3.30 21.53
CA THR A 136 -10.13 -3.92 22.87
C THR A 136 -8.72 -4.40 23.26
N THR A 137 -7.90 -4.73 22.26
CA THR A 137 -6.57 -5.36 22.46
C THR A 137 -5.42 -4.36 22.54
N ASN A 138 -5.55 -3.17 21.94
CA ASN A 138 -4.44 -2.20 21.79
C ASN A 138 -4.52 -1.00 22.76
N ARG A 139 -5.46 -1.01 23.71
CA ARG A 139 -5.70 0.13 24.64
C ARG A 139 -4.44 0.64 25.34
N ALA A 140 -3.57 -0.26 25.79
CA ALA A 140 -2.35 0.13 26.50
C ALA A 140 -1.40 0.93 25.60
N ALA A 141 -1.24 0.51 24.33
CA ALA A 141 -0.43 1.22 23.35
C ALA A 141 -0.98 2.64 23.07
N ILE A 142 -2.31 2.76 22.93
CA ILE A 142 -2.98 4.06 22.72
C ILE A 142 -2.79 4.99 23.94
N LEU A 143 -2.96 4.49 25.16
CA LEU A 143 -2.75 5.30 26.37
C LEU A 143 -1.30 5.79 26.52
N ASN A 144 -0.35 4.93 26.22
CA ASN A 144 1.08 5.29 26.20
C ASN A 144 1.36 6.37 25.15
N GLU A 145 0.75 6.26 23.98
CA GLU A 145 0.93 7.23 22.91
C GLU A 145 0.30 8.58 23.24
N ILE A 146 -0.90 8.62 23.85
CA ILE A 146 -1.54 9.84 24.37
C ILE A 146 -0.59 10.56 25.35
N ALA A 147 -0.01 9.80 26.29
CA ALA A 147 0.93 10.36 27.27
C ALA A 147 2.21 10.88 26.63
N ARG A 148 2.77 10.13 25.64
CA ARG A 148 3.97 10.52 24.88
C ARG A 148 3.76 11.83 24.12
N LEU A 149 2.62 11.95 23.44
CA LEU A 149 2.25 13.12 22.65
C LEU A 149 1.97 14.37 23.51
N LYS A 150 1.75 14.21 24.81
CA LYS A 150 1.29 15.28 25.74
C LYS A 150 -0.02 15.91 25.27
N THR A 151 -0.94 15.08 24.83
CA THR A 151 -2.22 15.50 24.28
C THR A 151 -3.10 16.16 25.34
N HIS A 152 -3.74 17.27 25.00
CA HIS A 152 -4.71 17.98 25.85
C HIS A 152 -6.15 17.81 25.39
N THR A 153 -6.38 17.53 24.09
CA THR A 153 -7.71 17.36 23.53
C THR A 153 -7.79 16.11 22.67
N ILE A 154 -8.73 15.24 22.94
CA ILE A 154 -8.97 14.01 22.18
C ILE A 154 -10.35 14.08 21.56
N LEU A 155 -10.42 13.94 20.23
CA LEU A 155 -11.66 13.74 19.50
C LEU A 155 -11.91 12.23 19.32
N ILE A 156 -13.05 11.77 19.76
CA ILE A 156 -13.51 10.39 19.61
C ILE A 156 -14.51 10.33 18.44
N VAL A 157 -14.23 9.45 17.48
CA VAL A 157 -15.08 9.24 16.30
C VAL A 157 -15.47 7.75 16.22
N GLY A 158 -16.77 7.49 16.20
CA GLY A 158 -17.31 6.14 16.20
C GLY A 158 -17.48 5.54 17.60
N ASP A 159 -17.95 4.30 17.61
CA ASP A 159 -18.12 3.53 18.86
C ASP A 159 -16.80 2.85 19.23
N ILE A 160 -16.08 3.43 20.20
CA ILE A 160 -14.80 2.92 20.66
C ILE A 160 -14.93 2.17 21.99
N PRO A 161 -14.06 1.17 22.26
CA PRO A 161 -13.92 0.62 23.60
C PRO A 161 -13.62 1.71 24.63
N HIS A 162 -14.11 1.52 25.87
CA HIS A 162 -13.93 2.50 26.94
C HIS A 162 -12.47 2.98 27.07
N LEU A 163 -12.26 4.27 26.87
CA LEU A 163 -11.01 4.97 27.09
C LEU A 163 -11.10 5.69 28.46
N PRO A 164 -10.27 5.32 29.47
CA PRO A 164 -10.36 5.94 30.78
C PRO A 164 -9.99 7.42 30.69
N ALA A 165 -10.80 8.26 31.34
CA ALA A 165 -10.54 9.69 31.43
C ALA A 165 -9.23 9.95 32.17
N GLN A 166 -8.37 10.81 31.63
CA GLN A 166 -7.12 11.23 32.22
C GLN A 166 -7.23 12.69 32.67
N PRO A 167 -6.67 13.05 33.86
CA PRO A 167 -6.66 14.44 34.31
C PRO A 167 -5.95 15.35 33.30
N GLY A 168 -6.57 16.50 33.00
CA GLY A 168 -6.01 17.51 32.10
C GLY A 168 -6.22 17.22 30.61
N ILE A 169 -7.00 16.20 30.26
CA ILE A 169 -7.38 15.91 28.88
C ILE A 169 -8.88 16.16 28.70
N ASP A 170 -9.21 16.98 27.70
CA ASP A 170 -10.58 17.19 27.23
C ASP A 170 -10.96 16.11 26.20
N TYR A 171 -12.06 15.42 26.44
CA TYR A 171 -12.61 14.42 25.54
C TYR A 171 -13.83 14.99 24.83
N ILE A 172 -13.80 15.00 23.52
CA ILE A 172 -14.88 15.44 22.63
C ILE A 172 -15.36 14.21 21.86
N THR A 173 -16.65 13.92 21.88
CA THR A 173 -17.24 12.86 21.06
C THR A 173 -17.91 13.45 19.84
N ASP A 174 -17.54 13.00 18.66
CA ASP A 174 -18.23 13.36 17.42
C ASP A 174 -19.59 12.67 17.38
N PRO A 175 -20.69 13.41 17.31
CA PRO A 175 -22.02 12.81 17.22
C PRO A 175 -22.32 12.24 15.83
N GLU A 176 -21.37 12.34 14.88
CA GLU A 176 -21.41 11.83 13.51
C GLU A 176 -22.62 12.36 12.72
N THR A 177 -23.15 13.53 13.07
CA THR A 177 -24.20 14.20 12.31
C THR A 177 -23.61 15.01 11.15
N PRO A 178 -24.38 15.32 10.10
CA PRO A 178 -23.86 16.08 8.96
C PRO A 178 -23.31 17.47 9.31
N ASP A 179 -23.89 18.13 10.33
CA ASP A 179 -23.51 19.48 10.77
C ASP A 179 -22.39 19.48 11.83
N ALA A 180 -22.05 18.31 12.39
CA ALA A 180 -21.07 18.22 13.48
C ALA A 180 -19.66 18.62 13.04
N LEU A 181 -19.23 18.22 11.84
CA LEU A 181 -17.89 18.59 11.34
C LEU A 181 -17.70 20.10 11.29
N GLY A 182 -18.72 20.82 10.80
CA GLY A 182 -18.69 22.29 10.77
C GLY A 182 -18.61 22.91 12.17
N LYS A 183 -19.30 22.33 13.17
CA LYS A 183 -19.27 22.80 14.55
C LYS A 183 -17.93 22.48 15.23
N LEU A 184 -17.37 21.29 14.99
CA LEU A 184 -16.09 20.85 15.54
C LEU A 184 -14.92 21.72 15.02
N THR A 185 -14.91 22.07 13.74
CA THR A 185 -13.74 22.67 13.09
C THR A 185 -13.95 24.13 12.67
N ALA A 186 -15.17 24.65 12.75
CA ALA A 186 -15.58 25.95 12.20
C ALA A 186 -15.38 26.07 10.66
N LEU A 187 -15.32 24.95 9.95
CA LEU A 187 -15.14 24.88 8.50
C LEU A 187 -16.38 24.33 7.80
N GLN A 188 -16.52 24.65 6.51
CA GLN A 188 -17.55 24.05 5.66
C GLN A 188 -16.95 22.89 4.87
N PHE A 189 -17.47 21.70 5.09
CA PHE A 189 -17.01 20.49 4.43
C PHE A 189 -17.74 20.24 3.12
N VAL A 190 -17.00 19.80 2.12
CA VAL A 190 -17.53 19.23 0.88
C VAL A 190 -17.48 17.71 1.01
N THR A 191 -18.61 17.05 0.79
CA THR A 191 -18.69 15.58 0.87
C THR A 191 -18.11 14.93 -0.37
N ARG A 192 -17.21 13.95 -0.20
CA ARG A 192 -16.67 13.10 -1.26
C ARG A 192 -16.93 11.64 -0.95
N ALA A 193 -17.68 10.97 -1.84
CA ALA A 193 -18.04 9.57 -1.70
C ALA A 193 -16.86 8.65 -2.06
N VAL A 194 -16.62 7.63 -1.22
CA VAL A 194 -15.70 6.53 -1.51
C VAL A 194 -16.56 5.30 -1.82
N THR A 195 -16.52 4.84 -3.06
CA THR A 195 -17.40 3.79 -3.58
C THR A 195 -16.89 2.37 -3.36
N ASN A 196 -15.59 2.21 -3.05
CA ASN A 196 -14.97 0.92 -2.84
C ASN A 196 -14.00 1.02 -1.65
N PRO A 197 -14.06 0.10 -0.67
CA PRO A 197 -13.12 0.08 0.46
C PRO A 197 -11.64 0.05 0.06
N ARG A 198 -11.30 -0.57 -1.06
CA ARG A 198 -9.92 -0.59 -1.58
C ARG A 198 -9.40 0.79 -2.00
N HIS A 199 -10.30 1.74 -2.25
CA HIS A 199 -9.93 3.10 -2.60
C HIS A 199 -9.78 4.04 -1.39
N ILE A 200 -10.00 3.55 -0.17
CA ILE A 200 -9.82 4.34 1.06
C ILE A 200 -8.43 4.95 1.14
N PRO A 201 -7.32 4.20 0.94
CA PRO A 201 -5.98 4.77 0.98
C PRO A 201 -5.77 5.92 -0.02
N HIS A 202 -6.25 5.77 -1.25
CA HIS A 202 -6.18 6.82 -2.27
C HIS A 202 -7.00 8.05 -1.85
N ALA A 203 -8.24 7.82 -1.38
CA ALA A 203 -9.11 8.93 -0.99
C ALA A 203 -8.50 9.77 0.14
N ILE A 204 -7.79 9.15 1.10
CA ILE A 204 -7.10 9.86 2.18
C ILE A 204 -5.82 10.52 1.69
N ALA A 205 -5.04 9.86 0.83
CA ALA A 205 -3.84 10.43 0.23
C ALA A 205 -4.14 11.71 -0.58
N ASP A 206 -5.33 11.75 -1.20
CA ASP A 206 -5.83 12.89 -1.98
C ASP A 206 -6.47 14.00 -1.13
N LEU A 207 -6.59 13.84 0.18
CA LEU A 207 -7.04 14.93 1.05
C LEU A 207 -6.01 16.07 1.01
N ASP A 208 -6.50 17.28 1.12
CA ASP A 208 -5.67 18.47 1.29
C ASP A 208 -5.82 18.99 2.73
N GLY A 209 -4.72 19.37 3.34
CA GLY A 209 -4.74 19.98 4.68
C GLY A 209 -5.38 21.38 4.72
N ASP A 210 -5.60 22.01 3.56
CA ASP A 210 -6.20 23.35 3.45
C ASP A 210 -7.67 23.30 3.00
N THR A 211 -8.16 22.16 2.51
CA THR A 211 -9.52 22.00 2.00
C THR A 211 -10.31 21.04 2.88
N ALA A 212 -11.43 21.52 3.44
CA ALA A 212 -12.30 20.70 4.28
C ALA A 212 -13.13 19.73 3.43
N VAL A 213 -12.70 18.47 3.36
CA VAL A 213 -13.40 17.38 2.64
C VAL A 213 -13.81 16.30 3.61
N GLU A 214 -15.10 15.96 3.63
CA GLU A 214 -15.63 14.80 4.34
C GLU A 214 -15.64 13.58 3.43
N LEU A 215 -14.89 12.54 3.78
CA LEU A 215 -14.95 11.25 3.11
C LEU A 215 -16.10 10.43 3.68
N VAL A 216 -16.99 9.95 2.81
CA VAL A 216 -18.14 9.13 3.23
C VAL A 216 -18.16 7.79 2.48
N PRO A 217 -18.52 6.68 3.15
CA PRO A 217 -18.63 5.39 2.50
C PRO A 217 -19.88 5.35 1.60
N ALA A 218 -19.71 4.95 0.34
CA ALA A 218 -20.82 4.78 -0.61
C ALA A 218 -21.04 3.31 -1.02
N TRP A 219 -20.21 2.37 -0.56
CA TRP A 219 -20.35 0.95 -0.86
C TRP A 219 -21.49 0.26 -0.10
N ALA A 220 -21.95 0.82 1.03
CA ALA A 220 -23.02 0.27 1.84
C ALA A 220 -24.42 0.47 1.22
N ASN A 221 -24.56 1.36 0.24
CA ASN A 221 -25.85 1.71 -0.36
C ASN A 221 -26.25 0.78 -1.52
N THR A 222 -25.43 -0.21 -1.89
CA THR A 222 -25.69 -1.07 -3.04
C THR A 222 -26.53 -2.32 -2.68
N THR A 223 -26.82 -2.54 -1.39
CA THR A 223 -27.50 -3.78 -0.94
C THR A 223 -28.98 -3.61 -0.59
N THR A 224 -29.60 -2.45 -0.83
CA THR A 224 -31.02 -2.26 -0.47
C THR A 224 -31.83 -1.70 -1.64
N SER A 225 -31.99 -2.48 -2.70
CA SER A 225 -33.02 -2.25 -3.71
C SER A 225 -33.47 -3.59 -4.32
N THR A 226 -33.97 -4.48 -3.47
CA THR A 226 -34.84 -5.57 -3.94
C THR A 226 -36.09 -5.55 -3.08
N THR A 227 -37.07 -4.77 -3.52
CA THR A 227 -38.41 -4.78 -3.00
C THR A 227 -39.05 -6.12 -3.35
N SER A 228 -39.11 -7.04 -2.42
CA SER A 228 -40.05 -8.16 -2.48
C SER A 228 -41.05 -7.99 -1.36
N THR A 229 -42.22 -7.54 -1.76
CA THR A 229 -43.45 -7.51 -0.98
C THR A 229 -43.88 -8.94 -0.68
N THR A 230 -43.71 -9.39 0.55
CA THR A 230 -44.55 -10.46 1.12
C THR A 230 -44.67 -10.21 2.61
N ALA A 231 -45.88 -9.90 3.02
CA ALA A 231 -46.26 -9.74 4.41
C ALA A 231 -46.33 -11.11 5.08
N GLU A 232 -45.52 -11.33 6.11
CA GLU A 232 -45.85 -12.30 7.15
C GLU A 232 -45.51 -11.73 8.53
N THR A 233 -46.56 -11.70 9.33
CA THR A 233 -46.62 -11.21 10.71
C THR A 233 -45.89 -12.18 11.63
N SER A 234 -44.73 -11.78 12.16
CA SER A 234 -44.09 -12.45 13.30
C SER A 234 -43.68 -11.40 14.32
N THR A 235 -44.41 -11.37 15.41
CA THR A 235 -44.13 -10.57 16.62
C THR A 235 -42.83 -11.05 17.28
N SER A 236 -41.74 -10.36 17.02
CA SER A 236 -40.52 -10.46 17.80
C SER A 236 -40.18 -9.06 18.30
N THR A 237 -40.13 -8.93 19.64
CA THR A 237 -39.77 -7.70 20.33
C THR A 237 -38.25 -7.48 20.18
N ALA A 238 -37.85 -6.93 19.05
CA ALA A 238 -36.51 -6.42 18.84
C ALA A 238 -36.48 -4.98 19.34
N ALA A 239 -35.49 -4.65 20.19
CA ALA A 239 -35.23 -3.30 20.63
C ALA A 239 -35.07 -2.41 19.38
N ALA A 240 -35.81 -1.30 19.36
CA ALA A 240 -35.75 -0.33 18.28
C ALA A 240 -34.29 0.15 18.10
N PRO A 241 -33.76 0.23 16.86
CA PRO A 241 -32.46 0.83 16.63
C PRO A 241 -32.52 2.28 17.13
N ALA A 242 -31.56 2.65 17.99
CA ALA A 242 -31.44 4.01 18.50
C ALA A 242 -31.39 4.97 17.32
N THR A 243 -32.39 5.84 17.21
CA THR A 243 -32.49 6.84 16.13
C THR A 243 -31.28 7.76 16.29
N ARG A 244 -30.35 7.70 15.35
CA ARG A 244 -29.17 8.59 15.32
C ARG A 244 -29.67 10.04 15.29
N PRO A 245 -29.13 10.94 16.13
CA PRO A 245 -29.55 12.33 16.13
C PRO A 245 -29.30 12.95 14.75
N THR A 246 -30.26 13.74 14.26
CA THR A 246 -30.19 14.42 12.95
C THR A 246 -29.37 15.69 12.99
N GLN A 247 -29.11 16.22 14.18
CA GLN A 247 -28.36 17.46 14.40
C GLN A 247 -27.38 17.29 15.57
N ALA A 248 -26.22 17.94 15.45
CA ALA A 248 -25.25 17.97 16.51
C ALA A 248 -25.77 18.78 17.71
N PRO A 249 -25.36 18.42 18.96
CA PRO A 249 -25.66 19.19 20.16
C PRO A 249 -25.28 20.67 19.99
N ALA A 250 -26.05 21.56 20.62
CA ALA A 250 -25.79 23.00 20.54
C ALA A 250 -24.51 23.39 21.30
N ASP A 251 -24.13 22.62 22.31
CA ASP A 251 -22.98 22.79 23.18
C ASP A 251 -21.76 21.95 22.75
N LEU A 252 -21.75 21.43 21.52
CA LEU A 252 -20.61 20.66 21.01
C LEU A 252 -19.35 21.51 21.05
N LYS A 253 -18.35 21.06 21.79
CA LYS A 253 -17.04 21.72 21.91
C LYS A 253 -16.30 21.70 20.57
N ALA A 254 -15.60 22.79 20.25
CA ALA A 254 -14.70 22.84 19.09
C ALA A 254 -13.48 21.95 19.30
N PHE A 255 -13.06 21.28 18.24
CA PHE A 255 -11.79 20.54 18.15
C PHE A 255 -10.74 21.43 17.50
N PRO A 256 -9.73 21.90 18.24
CA PRO A 256 -8.78 22.88 17.73
C PRO A 256 -7.82 22.25 16.69
N ALA A 257 -7.63 22.96 15.57
CA ALA A 257 -6.58 22.61 14.61
C ALA A 257 -5.21 23.04 15.15
N GLN A 258 -4.18 22.25 14.86
CA GLN A 258 -2.80 22.57 15.17
C GLN A 258 -2.18 23.40 14.04
N SER A 259 -1.02 24.01 14.32
CA SER A 259 -0.24 24.68 13.31
C SER A 259 0.17 23.70 12.21
N ARG A 260 0.07 24.15 10.96
CA ARG A 260 0.53 23.39 9.80
C ARG A 260 2.03 23.08 9.92
N ARG A 261 2.40 21.86 9.64
CA ARG A 261 3.79 21.43 9.48
C ARG A 261 4.30 21.83 8.10
N ASP A 262 5.61 21.96 7.96
CA ASP A 262 6.23 22.26 6.66
C ASP A 262 6.22 21.00 5.78
N ALA A 263 5.19 20.88 4.95
CA ALA A 263 4.99 19.74 4.06
C ALA A 263 6.06 19.65 2.95
N ASP A 264 6.67 20.76 2.59
CA ASP A 264 7.68 20.79 1.51
C ASP A 264 8.98 20.11 1.92
N THR A 265 9.19 19.95 3.22
CA THR A 265 10.37 19.28 3.77
C THR A 265 10.14 17.83 4.18
N ALA A 266 8.91 17.34 4.08
CA ALA A 266 8.58 15.96 4.41
C ALA A 266 9.08 14.97 3.35
N PRO A 267 9.52 13.75 3.75
CA PRO A 267 9.90 12.71 2.80
C PRO A 267 8.69 12.21 2.00
N ILE A 268 8.97 11.47 0.93
CA ILE A 268 7.93 10.70 0.25
C ILE A 268 7.48 9.58 1.18
N VAL A 269 6.17 9.43 1.30
CA VAL A 269 5.54 8.33 2.03
C VAL A 269 4.88 7.40 1.04
N ILE A 270 5.17 6.11 1.12
CA ILE A 270 4.52 5.07 0.30
C ILE A 270 3.62 4.20 1.15
N ALA A 271 2.49 3.85 0.59
CA ALA A 271 1.50 2.97 1.20
C ALA A 271 0.85 2.08 0.14
N THR A 272 0.10 1.08 0.55
CA THR A 272 -0.72 0.23 -0.33
C THR A 272 -2.14 0.14 0.23
N ALA A 273 -3.01 -0.58 -0.45
CA ALA A 273 -4.35 -0.89 0.06
C ALA A 273 -4.33 -1.69 1.40
N ALA A 274 -3.21 -2.33 1.72
CA ALA A 274 -3.03 -3.05 2.99
C ALA A 274 -2.47 -2.19 4.13
N SER A 275 -2.10 -0.93 3.86
CA SER A 275 -1.61 -0.01 4.89
C SER A 275 -2.77 0.48 5.77
N THR A 276 -2.47 0.76 7.03
CA THR A 276 -3.49 1.20 7.99
C THR A 276 -4.04 2.58 7.63
N ILE A 277 -5.35 2.74 7.75
CA ILE A 277 -6.03 4.02 7.52
C ILE A 277 -5.46 5.09 8.45
N ALA A 278 -5.28 4.74 9.73
CA ALA A 278 -4.73 5.63 10.74
C ALA A 278 -3.30 6.07 10.42
N GLY A 279 -2.44 5.15 9.94
CA GLY A 279 -1.08 5.47 9.53
C GLY A 279 -1.04 6.45 8.33
N ILE A 280 -1.88 6.19 7.32
CA ILE A 280 -1.99 7.07 6.13
C ILE A 280 -2.52 8.45 6.53
N ALA A 281 -3.60 8.50 7.34
CA ALA A 281 -4.18 9.75 7.80
C ALA A 281 -3.19 10.57 8.64
N THR A 282 -2.44 9.92 9.53
CA THR A 282 -1.41 10.56 10.36
C THR A 282 -0.28 11.14 9.52
N ALA A 283 0.25 10.39 8.56
CA ALA A 283 1.27 10.91 7.64
C ALA A 283 0.74 12.09 6.82
N LYS A 284 -0.53 12.01 6.37
CA LYS A 284 -1.17 13.10 5.64
C LYS A 284 -1.42 14.33 6.50
N ALA A 285 -1.86 14.15 7.75
CA ALA A 285 -2.04 15.22 8.73
C ALA A 285 -0.72 15.94 9.05
N PHE A 286 0.41 15.23 9.02
CA PHE A 286 1.74 15.84 9.11
C PHE A 286 2.08 16.71 7.89
N GLY A 287 1.44 16.50 6.75
CA GLY A 287 1.70 17.19 5.49
C GLY A 287 2.55 16.39 4.51
N ALA A 288 2.76 15.10 4.74
CA ALA A 288 3.54 14.27 3.83
C ALA A 288 2.86 14.07 2.47
N THR A 289 3.68 13.95 1.42
CA THR A 289 3.21 13.49 0.11
C THR A 289 3.11 11.99 0.11
N ILE A 290 1.88 11.47 -0.01
CA ILE A 290 1.62 10.03 0.03
C ILE A 290 1.43 9.50 -1.37
N ARG A 291 2.09 8.39 -1.68
CA ARG A 291 1.93 7.62 -2.92
C ARG A 291 1.36 6.26 -2.58
N ILE A 292 0.20 5.96 -3.15
CA ILE A 292 -0.42 4.64 -2.99
C ILE A 292 0.09 3.76 -4.13
N LEU A 293 0.75 2.68 -3.76
CA LEU A 293 1.32 1.72 -4.69
C LEU A 293 0.34 0.56 -4.88
N ASP A 294 0.17 0.12 -6.12
CA ASP A 294 -0.62 -1.07 -6.44
C ASP A 294 0.09 -2.35 -5.96
N ASP A 295 1.42 -2.34 -5.99
CA ASP A 295 2.27 -3.44 -5.53
C ASP A 295 3.35 -2.89 -4.59
N PRO A 296 3.56 -3.47 -3.39
CA PRO A 296 4.63 -3.04 -2.48
C PRO A 296 6.03 -3.38 -2.99
N ASP A 297 6.15 -4.23 -4.02
CA ASP A 297 7.44 -4.65 -4.57
C ASP A 297 7.71 -3.99 -5.94
N PRO A 298 8.61 -3.00 -5.99
CA PRO A 298 8.91 -2.27 -7.23
C PRO A 298 9.58 -3.13 -8.32
N ARG A 299 10.01 -4.35 -8.00
CA ARG A 299 10.64 -5.24 -8.99
C ARG A 299 9.65 -5.75 -10.03
N TYR A 300 8.37 -5.85 -9.67
CA TYR A 300 7.32 -6.45 -10.49
C TYR A 300 6.44 -5.44 -11.25
N SER A 301 6.48 -4.17 -10.87
CA SER A 301 5.64 -3.14 -11.47
C SER A 301 6.47 -1.91 -11.85
N LEU A 302 6.50 -1.60 -13.14
CA LEU A 302 7.15 -0.37 -13.64
C LEU A 302 6.46 0.88 -13.07
N THR A 303 5.13 0.84 -12.88
CA THR A 303 4.38 1.95 -12.28
C THR A 303 4.84 2.20 -10.85
N THR A 304 4.93 1.15 -10.04
CA THR A 304 5.49 1.22 -8.68
C THR A 304 6.95 1.66 -8.70
N MET A 305 7.77 1.08 -9.62
CA MET A 305 9.18 1.45 -9.73
C MET A 305 9.37 2.93 -10.02
N LYS A 306 8.59 3.52 -10.93
CA LYS A 306 8.63 4.96 -11.21
C LYS A 306 8.34 5.82 -9.97
N GLN A 307 7.49 5.35 -9.08
CA GLN A 307 7.16 6.08 -7.85
C GLN A 307 8.28 6.09 -6.81
N VAL A 308 9.18 5.09 -6.83
CA VAL A 308 10.25 4.94 -5.83
C VAL A 308 11.66 4.98 -6.42
N ALA A 309 11.80 5.17 -7.73
CA ALA A 309 13.10 5.22 -8.41
C ALA A 309 14.02 6.27 -7.78
N GLY A 310 15.25 5.88 -7.48
CA GLY A 310 16.27 6.71 -6.85
C GLY A 310 16.19 6.82 -5.33
N LEU A 311 15.14 6.27 -4.71
CA LEU A 311 14.87 6.46 -3.28
C LEU A 311 15.49 5.39 -2.37
N ALA A 312 16.29 4.46 -2.93
CA ALA A 312 16.94 3.41 -2.13
C ALA A 312 17.89 3.94 -1.05
N ASP A 313 18.51 5.10 -1.30
CA ASP A 313 19.47 5.75 -0.41
C ASP A 313 19.04 7.20 -0.09
N GLN A 314 17.73 7.42 -0.02
CA GLN A 314 17.10 8.72 0.23
C GLN A 314 16.04 8.59 1.33
N PRO A 315 15.64 9.70 1.95
CA PRO A 315 14.51 9.68 2.87
C PRO A 315 13.24 9.18 2.19
N LEU A 316 12.76 8.02 2.64
CA LEU A 316 11.54 7.37 2.17
C LEU A 316 10.88 6.68 3.35
N ILE A 317 9.57 6.85 3.51
CA ILE A 317 8.83 6.17 4.57
C ILE A 317 7.81 5.23 3.94
N ALA A 318 7.80 3.98 4.36
CA ALA A 318 6.84 2.97 3.91
C ALA A 318 5.91 2.57 5.07
N LEU A 319 4.60 2.66 4.85
CA LEU A 319 3.57 2.34 5.83
C LEU A 319 3.09 0.90 5.64
N GLY A 320 3.47 0.02 6.55
CA GLY A 320 3.00 -1.36 6.61
C GLY A 320 4.10 -2.41 6.47
N ALA A 321 3.85 -3.56 7.07
CA ALA A 321 4.78 -4.69 7.11
C ALA A 321 5.03 -5.34 5.72
N GLN A 322 4.14 -5.14 4.75
CA GLN A 322 4.26 -5.65 3.39
C GLN A 322 5.49 -5.15 2.63
N PHE A 323 6.06 -4.03 3.07
CA PHE A 323 7.31 -3.52 2.49
C PHE A 323 8.58 -4.25 2.98
N GLY A 324 8.45 -5.12 3.97
CA GLY A 324 9.57 -5.83 4.59
C GLY A 324 10.33 -4.97 5.59
N THR A 325 11.65 -5.13 5.65
CA THR A 325 12.54 -4.25 6.43
C THR A 325 13.05 -3.10 5.56
N ALA A 326 13.59 -2.07 6.19
CA ALA A 326 14.20 -0.93 5.48
C ALA A 326 15.27 -1.38 4.47
N SER A 327 16.12 -2.35 4.84
CA SER A 327 17.15 -2.88 3.96
C SER A 327 16.56 -3.65 2.77
N ILE A 328 15.52 -4.46 3.02
CA ILE A 328 14.83 -5.19 1.96
C ILE A 328 14.16 -4.22 0.98
N LEU A 329 13.47 -3.20 1.48
CA LEU A 329 12.86 -2.18 0.62
C LEU A 329 13.92 -1.48 -0.25
N ALA A 330 15.04 -1.06 0.34
CA ALA A 330 16.14 -0.44 -0.40
C ALA A 330 16.69 -1.37 -1.48
N ASP A 331 16.88 -2.66 -1.17
CA ASP A 331 17.36 -3.65 -2.13
C ASP A 331 16.36 -3.92 -3.25
N ARG A 332 15.06 -4.00 -2.92
CA ARG A 332 13.99 -4.13 -3.93
C ARG A 332 13.97 -2.94 -4.88
N ILE A 333 14.15 -1.71 -4.38
CA ILE A 333 14.25 -0.51 -5.22
C ILE A 333 15.46 -0.60 -6.16
N ARG A 334 16.67 -0.90 -5.65
CA ARG A 334 17.89 -1.02 -6.46
C ARG A 334 17.78 -2.12 -7.51
N ARG A 335 17.20 -3.26 -7.15
CA ARG A 335 16.99 -4.40 -8.08
C ARG A 335 15.91 -4.06 -9.10
N GLY A 336 14.80 -3.42 -8.68
CA GLY A 336 13.76 -2.94 -9.57
C GLY A 336 14.29 -1.95 -10.60
N GLU A 337 15.14 -0.99 -10.21
CA GLU A 337 15.82 -0.09 -11.15
C GLU A 337 16.61 -0.86 -12.22
N ARG A 338 17.40 -1.85 -11.82
CA ARG A 338 18.15 -2.68 -12.78
C ARG A 338 17.23 -3.49 -13.69
N THR A 339 16.15 -4.04 -13.13
CA THR A 339 15.19 -4.84 -13.89
C THR A 339 14.44 -4.02 -14.94
N HIS A 340 14.00 -2.80 -14.58
CA HIS A 340 13.24 -1.91 -15.46
C HIS A 340 14.13 -0.91 -16.23
N GLN A 341 15.44 -1.04 -16.14
CA GLN A 341 16.38 -0.16 -16.82
C GLN A 341 16.24 -0.23 -18.34
N TYR A 342 15.84 -1.38 -18.85
CA TYR A 342 15.68 -1.60 -20.27
C TYR A 342 14.22 -1.47 -20.69
N GLN A 343 13.96 -0.93 -21.88
CA GLN A 343 12.61 -0.85 -22.42
C GLN A 343 12.04 -2.25 -22.66
N PRO A 344 10.78 -2.50 -22.27
CA PRO A 344 10.10 -3.73 -22.64
C PRO A 344 10.05 -3.86 -24.17
N GLY A 345 10.34 -5.03 -24.69
CA GLY A 345 10.23 -5.32 -26.12
C GLY A 345 11.54 -5.61 -26.85
N GLN A 346 12.70 -5.35 -26.25
CA GLN A 346 13.97 -5.78 -26.86
C GLN A 346 14.18 -7.30 -26.84
N TYR A 347 13.49 -8.03 -25.97
CA TYR A 347 13.73 -9.47 -25.79
C TYR A 347 12.65 -10.40 -26.36
N ARG A 348 11.40 -9.94 -26.57
CA ARG A 348 10.36 -10.78 -27.18
C ARG A 348 9.31 -9.94 -27.92
N ARG A 349 9.47 -9.74 -29.20
CA ARG A 349 8.40 -9.22 -30.06
C ARG A 349 7.28 -10.26 -30.20
N GLY A 350 6.07 -9.92 -29.76
CA GLY A 350 4.84 -10.61 -30.17
C GLY A 350 4.08 -11.36 -29.08
N THR A 351 4.53 -11.40 -27.82
CA THR A 351 3.77 -12.07 -26.77
C THR A 351 2.95 -11.04 -25.99
N VAL A 352 1.62 -11.13 -26.10
CA VAL A 352 0.69 -10.31 -25.31
C VAL A 352 0.25 -11.14 -24.11
N TYR A 353 0.59 -10.69 -22.91
CA TYR A 353 0.09 -11.29 -21.68
C TYR A 353 -1.16 -10.54 -21.21
N PRO A 354 -2.10 -11.21 -20.49
CA PRO A 354 -3.23 -10.52 -19.88
C PRO A 354 -2.76 -9.48 -18.86
N HIS A 355 -3.59 -8.48 -18.56
CA HIS A 355 -3.26 -7.38 -17.66
C HIS A 355 -2.80 -7.84 -16.28
N ARG A 356 -3.21 -9.01 -15.84
CA ARG A 356 -2.74 -9.63 -14.61
C ARG A 356 -2.38 -11.08 -14.88
N ILE A 357 -1.16 -11.48 -14.49
CA ILE A 357 -0.69 -12.85 -14.66
C ILE A 357 -0.07 -13.35 -13.35
N ILE A 358 -0.42 -14.56 -12.97
CA ILE A 358 0.18 -15.26 -11.84
C ILE A 358 1.29 -16.13 -12.38
N VAL A 359 2.49 -15.99 -11.82
CA VAL A 359 3.65 -16.80 -12.17
C VAL A 359 4.06 -17.60 -10.96
N ALA A 360 3.89 -18.91 -11.05
CA ALA A 360 4.11 -19.81 -9.93
C ALA A 360 5.31 -20.74 -10.16
N HIS A 361 6.06 -20.98 -9.12
CA HIS A 361 7.22 -21.86 -9.09
C HIS A 361 7.12 -22.86 -7.93
N PRO A 362 7.29 -24.16 -8.16
CA PRO A 362 7.33 -25.14 -7.09
C PRO A 362 8.59 -24.99 -6.23
N ILE A 363 8.42 -25.08 -4.90
CA ILE A 363 9.53 -25.04 -3.97
C ILE A 363 10.20 -26.44 -3.92
N ASN A 364 11.51 -26.46 -4.05
CA ASN A 364 12.27 -27.67 -3.86
C ASN A 364 12.65 -27.83 -2.38
N LEU A 365 11.87 -28.61 -1.63
CA LEU A 365 12.08 -28.82 -0.20
C LEU A 365 13.37 -29.56 0.15
N THR A 366 14.08 -30.12 -0.83
CA THR A 366 15.41 -30.74 -0.58
C THR A 366 16.50 -29.69 -0.44
N THR A 367 16.33 -28.53 -1.01
CA THR A 367 17.27 -27.39 -0.95
C THR A 367 16.80 -26.29 -0.01
N ALA A 368 15.49 -26.06 0.07
CA ALA A 368 14.92 -25.05 0.95
C ALA A 368 14.76 -25.59 2.38
N ARG A 369 15.21 -24.80 3.35
CA ARG A 369 15.09 -25.12 4.78
C ARG A 369 14.10 -24.19 5.44
N PRO A 370 12.84 -24.62 5.66
CA PRO A 370 11.80 -23.76 6.19
C PRO A 370 12.08 -23.24 7.61
N ASP A 371 13.04 -23.82 8.31
CA ASP A 371 13.53 -23.40 9.62
C ASP A 371 14.71 -22.42 9.56
N ASN A 372 15.22 -22.13 8.37
CA ASN A 372 16.28 -21.16 8.13
C ASN A 372 15.76 -19.97 7.31
N PRO A 373 15.54 -18.79 7.91
CA PRO A 373 15.04 -17.62 7.21
C PRO A 373 15.87 -17.19 6.00
N VAL A 374 17.19 -17.43 6.04
CA VAL A 374 18.08 -17.08 4.92
C VAL A 374 17.82 -17.95 3.69
N ASP A 375 17.61 -19.25 3.91
CA ASP A 375 17.30 -20.17 2.81
C ASP A 375 15.90 -19.88 2.22
N ILE A 376 14.94 -19.50 3.07
CA ILE A 376 13.60 -19.10 2.63
C ILE A 376 13.70 -17.80 1.80
N ASP A 377 14.42 -16.81 2.25
CA ASP A 377 14.67 -15.57 1.50
C ASP A 377 15.31 -15.86 0.13
N GLY A 378 16.25 -16.80 0.07
CA GLY A 378 16.89 -17.24 -1.17
C GLY A 378 15.90 -17.79 -2.19
N GLU A 379 14.91 -18.57 -1.78
CA GLU A 379 13.87 -19.10 -2.68
C GLU A 379 13.01 -17.96 -3.27
N PHE A 380 12.69 -16.93 -2.50
CA PHE A 380 11.97 -15.76 -3.01
C PHE A 380 12.81 -14.93 -3.98
N GLU A 381 14.11 -14.81 -3.76
CA GLU A 381 15.02 -14.15 -4.70
C GLU A 381 15.15 -14.91 -6.01
N HIS A 382 15.31 -16.23 -5.95
CA HIS A 382 15.36 -17.08 -7.14
C HIS A 382 14.06 -17.05 -7.93
N LEU A 383 12.92 -16.99 -7.25
CA LEU A 383 11.63 -16.82 -7.91
C LEU A 383 11.61 -15.55 -8.76
N HIS A 384 12.06 -14.43 -8.22
CA HIS A 384 12.10 -13.17 -8.95
C HIS A 384 12.96 -13.26 -10.22
N GLU A 385 14.19 -13.77 -10.10
CA GLU A 385 15.07 -13.94 -11.25
C GLU A 385 14.46 -14.84 -12.35
N ARG A 386 13.82 -15.93 -11.94
CA ARG A 386 13.16 -16.87 -12.87
C ARG A 386 11.96 -16.23 -13.54
N VAL A 387 11.11 -15.53 -12.80
CA VAL A 387 9.97 -14.79 -13.37
C VAL A 387 10.44 -13.83 -14.45
N MET A 388 11.47 -13.04 -14.18
CA MET A 388 11.98 -12.04 -15.13
C MET A 388 12.71 -12.66 -16.33
N ARG A 389 13.27 -13.86 -16.21
CA ARG A 389 13.83 -14.60 -17.36
C ARG A 389 12.75 -15.20 -18.24
N TYR A 390 11.66 -15.65 -17.63
CA TYR A 390 10.59 -16.35 -18.33
C TYR A 390 9.57 -15.39 -18.97
N ILE A 391 9.27 -14.28 -18.30
CA ILE A 391 8.31 -13.30 -18.75
C ILE A 391 8.98 -11.94 -18.87
N THR A 392 8.84 -11.30 -20.05
CA THR A 392 9.01 -9.85 -20.17
C THR A 392 7.60 -9.27 -20.31
N PRO A 393 6.96 -8.85 -19.21
CA PRO A 393 5.60 -8.35 -19.27
C PRO A 393 5.56 -7.01 -20.02
N ASP A 394 4.44 -6.75 -20.69
CA ASP A 394 4.07 -5.40 -21.09
C ASP A 394 4.11 -4.48 -19.85
N PRO A 395 4.48 -3.20 -19.96
CA PRO A 395 4.47 -2.25 -18.83
C PRO A 395 3.15 -2.21 -18.06
N GLU A 396 2.04 -2.50 -18.71
CA GLU A 396 0.71 -2.55 -18.10
C GLU A 396 0.37 -3.91 -17.46
N THR A 397 1.19 -4.93 -17.64
CA THR A 397 0.92 -6.27 -17.10
C THR A 397 1.37 -6.35 -15.65
N GLN A 398 0.42 -6.56 -14.75
CA GLN A 398 0.71 -6.84 -13.36
C GLN A 398 1.10 -8.31 -13.17
N VAL A 399 2.35 -8.57 -12.83
CA VAL A 399 2.85 -9.91 -12.50
C VAL A 399 2.68 -10.17 -11.01
N THR A 400 2.04 -11.27 -10.68
CA THR A 400 1.88 -11.72 -9.29
C THR A 400 2.72 -12.99 -9.09
N PRO A 401 3.84 -12.91 -8.38
CA PRO A 401 4.68 -14.07 -8.10
C PRO A 401 4.00 -14.98 -7.08
N ALA A 402 4.19 -16.29 -7.25
CA ALA A 402 3.65 -17.29 -6.34
C ALA A 402 4.65 -18.44 -6.17
N LEU A 403 4.78 -18.96 -4.95
CA LEU A 403 5.51 -20.19 -4.64
C LEU A 403 4.53 -21.32 -4.39
N ILE A 404 4.74 -22.47 -5.00
CA ILE A 404 3.94 -23.69 -4.77
C ILE A 404 4.66 -24.52 -3.73
N LEU A 405 4.02 -24.71 -2.59
CA LEU A 405 4.52 -25.51 -1.48
C LEU A 405 3.68 -26.77 -1.31
N THR A 406 4.29 -27.94 -1.49
CA THR A 406 3.65 -29.20 -1.14
C THR A 406 3.61 -29.32 0.38
N VAL A 407 2.40 -29.42 0.93
CA VAL A 407 2.19 -29.38 2.39
C VAL A 407 2.24 -30.73 3.07
N ASP A 408 2.23 -31.83 2.31
CA ASP A 408 2.28 -33.17 2.87
C ASP A 408 3.56 -33.38 3.69
N GLY A 409 3.40 -33.72 4.97
CA GLY A 409 4.50 -33.90 5.90
C GLY A 409 5.06 -32.62 6.54
N LEU A 410 4.54 -31.43 6.19
CA LEU A 410 4.91 -30.19 6.87
C LEU A 410 4.16 -30.03 8.20
N ARG A 411 4.86 -29.47 9.17
CA ARG A 411 4.24 -29.09 10.45
C ARG A 411 3.71 -27.66 10.35
N PRO A 412 2.65 -27.30 11.12
CA PRO A 412 2.07 -25.95 11.10
C PRO A 412 3.09 -24.84 11.35
N GLU A 413 4.08 -25.07 12.23
CA GLU A 413 5.13 -24.09 12.55
C GLU A 413 6.03 -23.81 11.34
N GLN A 414 6.35 -24.84 10.56
CA GLN A 414 7.16 -24.69 9.34
C GLN A 414 6.38 -23.92 8.27
N LEU A 415 5.11 -24.24 8.12
CA LEU A 415 4.23 -23.54 7.18
C LEU A 415 4.07 -22.07 7.57
N GLN A 416 4.00 -21.77 8.88
CA GLN A 416 3.94 -20.38 9.36
C GLN A 416 5.20 -19.57 9.01
N LEU A 417 6.38 -20.19 9.00
CA LEU A 417 7.62 -19.52 8.55
C LEU A 417 7.53 -19.16 7.06
N TRP A 418 7.13 -20.10 6.20
CA TRP A 418 6.93 -19.84 4.77
C TRP A 418 5.91 -18.74 4.52
N LEU A 419 4.80 -18.75 5.27
CA LEU A 419 3.77 -17.75 5.15
C LEU A 419 4.26 -16.35 5.56
N THR A 420 5.04 -16.28 6.63
CA THR A 420 5.63 -15.02 7.09
C THR A 420 6.53 -14.42 6.02
N GLU A 421 7.40 -15.23 5.42
CA GLU A 421 8.30 -14.76 4.36
C GLU A 421 7.56 -14.48 3.04
N ALA A 422 6.53 -15.26 2.70
CA ALA A 422 5.68 -14.96 1.54
C ALA A 422 5.00 -13.59 1.68
N THR A 423 4.42 -13.32 2.85
CA THR A 423 3.81 -12.02 3.15
C THR A 423 4.83 -10.89 3.07
N ARG A 424 6.01 -11.09 3.65
CA ARG A 424 7.11 -10.11 3.63
C ARG A 424 7.59 -9.80 2.21
N ASN A 425 7.57 -10.80 1.34
CA ASN A 425 8.00 -10.67 -0.06
C ASN A 425 6.84 -10.34 -1.02
N ASN A 426 5.64 -10.05 -0.53
CA ASN A 426 4.44 -9.83 -1.33
C ASN A 426 4.22 -10.92 -2.40
N THR A 427 4.44 -12.16 -2.01
CA THR A 427 4.34 -13.33 -2.87
C THR A 427 3.17 -14.18 -2.37
N TYR A 428 2.40 -14.76 -3.29
CA TYR A 428 1.41 -15.76 -2.91
C TYR A 428 2.09 -17.07 -2.54
N LEU A 429 1.59 -17.69 -1.47
CA LEU A 429 1.94 -19.07 -1.12
C LEU A 429 0.80 -19.98 -1.54
N ILE A 430 1.05 -20.85 -2.52
CA ILE A 430 0.08 -21.80 -3.02
C ILE A 430 0.32 -23.12 -2.30
N LEU A 431 -0.66 -23.54 -1.49
CA LEU A 431 -0.60 -24.81 -0.78
C LEU A 431 -1.11 -25.93 -1.68
N HIS A 432 -0.23 -26.86 -2.01
CA HIS A 432 -0.53 -28.02 -2.85
C HIS A 432 -0.55 -29.31 -2.02
N GLY A 433 -1.65 -30.06 -2.08
CA GLY A 433 -1.77 -31.31 -1.34
C GLY A 433 -3.19 -31.85 -1.30
N ASP A 434 -3.38 -32.91 -0.54
CA ASP A 434 -4.69 -33.50 -0.32
C ASP A 434 -5.61 -32.52 0.43
N PHE A 435 -6.85 -32.43 -0.03
CA PHE A 435 -7.84 -31.54 0.58
C PHE A 435 -8.01 -31.78 2.08
N HIS A 436 -8.08 -33.05 2.51
CA HIS A 436 -8.23 -33.39 3.92
C HIS A 436 -7.04 -32.97 4.77
N TYR A 437 -5.83 -33.03 4.20
CA TYR A 437 -4.63 -32.57 4.87
C TYR A 437 -4.61 -31.04 4.97
N LEU A 438 -5.03 -30.34 3.90
CA LEU A 438 -5.08 -28.86 3.86
C LEU A 438 -6.04 -28.29 4.91
N THR A 439 -7.14 -28.99 5.25
CA THR A 439 -8.09 -28.52 6.28
C THR A 439 -7.47 -28.39 7.66
N THR A 440 -6.38 -29.12 7.95
CA THR A 440 -5.65 -29.00 9.22
C THR A 440 -4.96 -27.65 9.38
N PHE A 441 -4.82 -26.87 8.29
CA PHE A 441 -4.19 -25.58 8.25
C PHE A 441 -5.18 -24.41 8.13
N GLU A 442 -6.44 -24.62 8.52
CA GLU A 442 -7.51 -23.63 8.38
C GLU A 442 -7.10 -22.23 8.86
N THR A 443 -6.47 -22.11 10.03
CA THR A 443 -5.97 -20.84 10.58
C THR A 443 -4.97 -20.14 9.64
N ILE A 444 -4.17 -20.89 8.89
CA ILE A 444 -3.19 -20.36 7.95
C ILE A 444 -3.89 -19.96 6.66
N LEU A 445 -4.87 -20.74 6.23
CA LEU A 445 -5.65 -20.45 5.03
C LEU A 445 -6.52 -19.19 5.16
N THR A 446 -6.76 -18.70 6.37
CA THR A 446 -7.40 -17.39 6.58
C THR A 446 -6.54 -16.22 6.06
N ASN A 447 -5.23 -16.42 5.84
CA ASN A 447 -4.37 -15.37 5.30
C ASN A 447 -4.73 -15.04 3.83
N PRO A 448 -4.89 -13.75 3.45
CA PRO A 448 -5.27 -13.35 2.10
C PRO A 448 -4.23 -13.72 1.02
N ASN A 449 -2.95 -13.87 1.39
CA ASN A 449 -1.86 -14.19 0.46
C ASN A 449 -1.65 -15.71 0.26
N VAL A 450 -2.62 -16.52 0.67
CA VAL A 450 -2.57 -17.97 0.49
C VAL A 450 -3.61 -18.41 -0.55
N GLY A 451 -3.15 -19.16 -1.54
CA GLY A 451 -3.98 -19.89 -2.49
C GLY A 451 -3.96 -21.39 -2.23
N MET A 452 -4.89 -22.10 -2.80
CA MET A 452 -5.00 -23.55 -2.64
C MET A 452 -4.99 -24.28 -3.99
N ALA A 453 -4.17 -25.30 -4.11
CA ALA A 453 -4.12 -26.22 -5.25
C ALA A 453 -4.35 -27.67 -4.75
N PRO A 454 -5.62 -28.12 -4.60
CA PRO A 454 -5.92 -29.43 -4.08
C PRO A 454 -5.53 -30.54 -5.04
N THR A 455 -5.06 -31.66 -4.50
CA THR A 455 -4.83 -32.92 -5.27
C THR A 455 -6.07 -33.79 -5.33
N GLY A 456 -7.07 -33.57 -4.48
CA GLY A 456 -8.30 -34.32 -4.37
C GLY A 456 -9.49 -33.72 -5.13
N ASP A 457 -10.69 -33.82 -4.56
CA ASP A 457 -11.93 -33.31 -5.17
C ASP A 457 -11.97 -31.78 -5.15
N HIS A 458 -11.79 -31.17 -6.33
CA HIS A 458 -11.83 -29.71 -6.52
C HIS A 458 -13.16 -29.07 -6.10
N THR A 459 -14.29 -29.74 -6.30
CA THR A 459 -15.61 -29.22 -5.94
C THR A 459 -15.76 -29.13 -4.42
N GLN A 460 -15.32 -30.14 -3.71
CA GLN A 460 -15.34 -30.15 -2.25
C GLN A 460 -14.39 -29.10 -1.68
N ALA A 461 -13.18 -29.01 -2.24
CA ALA A 461 -12.20 -28.03 -1.86
C ALA A 461 -12.69 -26.59 -2.09
N ALA A 462 -13.32 -26.33 -3.24
CA ALA A 462 -13.88 -25.03 -3.58
C ALA A 462 -15.00 -24.64 -2.60
N THR A 463 -15.92 -25.55 -2.31
CA THR A 463 -17.02 -25.29 -1.37
C THR A 463 -16.50 -24.96 0.03
N TRP A 464 -15.54 -25.73 0.53
CA TRP A 464 -14.93 -25.48 1.83
C TRP A 464 -14.18 -24.14 1.86
N LEU A 465 -13.37 -23.86 0.84
CA LEU A 465 -12.59 -22.63 0.77
C LEU A 465 -13.49 -21.39 0.62
N ALA A 466 -14.57 -21.47 -0.16
CA ALA A 466 -15.55 -20.40 -0.29
C ALA A 466 -16.23 -20.11 1.06
N THR A 467 -16.62 -21.15 1.80
CA THR A 467 -17.19 -21.00 3.15
C THR A 467 -16.19 -20.31 4.08
N LEU A 468 -14.94 -20.74 4.09
CA LEU A 468 -13.87 -20.13 4.90
C LEU A 468 -13.67 -18.66 4.55
N THR A 469 -13.65 -18.32 3.27
CA THR A 469 -13.47 -16.95 2.78
C THR A 469 -14.65 -16.08 3.21
N HIS A 470 -15.86 -16.57 3.09
CA HIS A 470 -17.08 -15.89 3.47
C HIS A 470 -17.13 -15.64 4.99
N ASP A 471 -16.94 -16.68 5.80
CA ASP A 471 -17.03 -16.62 7.27
C ASP A 471 -16.01 -15.67 7.89
N HIS A 472 -14.85 -15.52 7.27
CA HIS A 472 -13.79 -14.61 7.72
C HIS A 472 -13.76 -13.28 6.98
N SER A 473 -14.73 -12.99 6.10
CA SER A 473 -14.79 -11.76 5.29
C SER A 473 -13.47 -11.47 4.53
N LEU A 474 -12.84 -12.51 4.02
CA LEU A 474 -11.57 -12.42 3.33
C LEU A 474 -11.74 -11.96 1.87
N PRO A 475 -10.71 -11.38 1.24
CA PRO A 475 -10.66 -11.21 -0.21
C PRO A 475 -10.79 -12.55 -0.93
N GLN A 476 -11.21 -12.52 -2.20
CA GLN A 476 -11.26 -13.71 -3.04
C GLN A 476 -9.99 -14.55 -2.92
N LYS A 477 -10.14 -15.85 -2.65
CA LYS A 477 -9.04 -16.80 -2.58
C LYS A 477 -8.73 -17.38 -3.96
N LEU A 478 -7.43 -17.60 -4.21
CA LEU A 478 -6.99 -18.30 -5.41
C LEU A 478 -7.23 -19.80 -5.24
N LEU A 479 -7.98 -20.37 -6.19
CA LEU A 479 -8.12 -21.83 -6.35
C LEU A 479 -7.42 -22.23 -7.65
N LEU A 480 -6.36 -23.01 -7.56
CA LEU A 480 -5.48 -23.27 -8.67
C LEU A 480 -5.59 -24.70 -9.19
N THR A 481 -5.57 -24.83 -10.51
CA THR A 481 -5.28 -26.10 -11.19
C THR A 481 -3.86 -26.06 -11.71
N LEU A 482 -3.04 -27.02 -11.28
CA LEU A 482 -1.63 -27.10 -11.66
C LEU A 482 -1.42 -27.85 -12.98
N ASP A 483 -0.29 -27.57 -13.64
CA ASP A 483 0.20 -28.30 -14.81
C ASP A 483 -0.84 -28.43 -15.93
N VAL A 484 -1.50 -27.32 -16.24
CA VAL A 484 -2.49 -27.25 -17.32
C VAL A 484 -1.76 -27.24 -18.66
N THR A 485 -1.78 -28.38 -19.34
CA THR A 485 -1.20 -28.56 -20.68
C THR A 485 -2.23 -28.50 -21.79
N THR A 486 -3.52 -28.57 -21.46
CA THR A 486 -4.66 -28.46 -22.40
C THR A 486 -5.80 -27.67 -21.73
N ALA A 487 -6.63 -27.01 -22.53
CA ALA A 487 -7.79 -26.28 -22.02
C ALA A 487 -8.83 -27.19 -21.32
N GLU A 488 -8.93 -28.46 -21.74
CA GLU A 488 -9.82 -29.45 -21.16
C GLU A 488 -9.46 -29.75 -19.69
N LYS A 489 -8.16 -29.77 -19.37
CA LYS A 489 -7.69 -29.95 -17.97
C LYS A 489 -8.10 -28.80 -17.05
N ALA A 490 -8.34 -27.61 -17.59
CA ALA A 490 -8.80 -26.45 -16.84
C ALA A 490 -10.32 -26.43 -16.60
N GLN A 491 -11.11 -27.25 -17.27
CA GLN A 491 -12.58 -27.25 -17.13
C GLN A 491 -13.03 -27.61 -15.70
N ASN A 492 -12.25 -28.44 -15.00
CA ASN A 492 -12.55 -28.80 -13.61
C ASN A 492 -12.30 -27.65 -12.60
N THR A 493 -11.64 -26.58 -13.03
CA THR A 493 -11.36 -25.42 -12.18
C THR A 493 -12.53 -24.42 -12.15
N ALA A 494 -13.46 -24.52 -13.09
CA ALA A 494 -14.56 -23.56 -13.28
C ALA A 494 -15.72 -23.76 -12.29
N THR A 495 -15.44 -23.97 -11.02
CA THR A 495 -16.47 -23.94 -9.97
C THR A 495 -16.81 -22.48 -9.68
N HIS A 496 -18.05 -22.08 -10.01
CA HIS A 496 -18.54 -20.73 -9.80
C HIS A 496 -18.83 -20.49 -8.31
N HIS A 497 -17.86 -19.89 -7.63
CA HIS A 497 -18.04 -19.30 -6.31
C HIS A 497 -17.55 -17.87 -6.38
N ASP A 498 -18.40 -16.92 -5.99
CA ASP A 498 -18.05 -15.48 -5.99
C ASP A 498 -16.85 -15.17 -5.09
N ASP A 499 -16.62 -15.98 -4.07
CA ASP A 499 -15.53 -15.85 -3.11
C ASP A 499 -14.19 -16.45 -3.58
N LEU A 500 -14.18 -17.10 -4.75
CA LEU A 500 -12.99 -17.74 -5.29
C LEU A 500 -12.57 -17.15 -6.64
N ALA A 501 -11.26 -17.07 -6.86
CA ALA A 501 -10.66 -16.73 -8.13
C ALA A 501 -10.00 -17.98 -8.73
N PRO A 502 -10.66 -18.67 -9.68
CA PRO A 502 -10.08 -19.84 -10.32
C PRO A 502 -8.92 -19.45 -11.23
N VAL A 503 -7.79 -20.16 -11.10
CA VAL A 503 -6.56 -19.93 -11.85
C VAL A 503 -6.08 -21.23 -12.46
N ALA A 504 -5.81 -21.22 -13.77
CA ALA A 504 -5.17 -22.33 -14.48
C ALA A 504 -3.67 -22.00 -14.66
N LEU A 505 -2.80 -22.72 -13.96
CA LEU A 505 -1.35 -22.61 -14.14
C LEU A 505 -0.93 -23.43 -15.36
N ILE A 506 -0.68 -22.72 -16.44
CA ILE A 506 -0.33 -23.32 -17.74
C ILE A 506 1.16 -23.69 -17.73
N ALA A 507 1.43 -24.97 -17.95
CA ALA A 507 2.77 -25.50 -18.13
C ALA A 507 3.07 -25.56 -19.63
N ALA A 508 3.51 -24.44 -20.19
CA ALA A 508 3.86 -24.33 -21.61
C ALA A 508 5.37 -24.13 -21.78
N GLU A 509 5.95 -24.78 -22.80
CA GLU A 509 7.37 -24.62 -23.12
C GLU A 509 7.64 -23.34 -23.91
N THR A 510 6.63 -22.86 -24.64
CA THR A 510 6.75 -21.66 -25.48
C THR A 510 5.63 -20.66 -25.21
N PRO A 511 5.86 -19.36 -25.45
CA PRO A 511 4.80 -18.36 -25.37
C PRO A 511 3.60 -18.63 -26.29
N ASP A 512 3.83 -19.23 -27.46
CA ASP A 512 2.76 -19.56 -28.40
C ASP A 512 1.87 -20.68 -27.86
N ASP A 513 2.45 -21.71 -27.23
CA ASP A 513 1.69 -22.77 -26.56
C ASP A 513 0.89 -22.23 -25.39
N TYR A 514 1.49 -21.33 -24.59
CA TYR A 514 0.76 -20.63 -23.52
C TYR A 514 -0.46 -19.89 -24.07
N HIS A 515 -0.25 -19.07 -25.10
CA HIS A 515 -1.33 -18.27 -25.70
C HIS A 515 -2.45 -19.15 -26.26
N LYS A 516 -2.09 -20.25 -26.94
CA LYS A 516 -3.05 -21.21 -27.48
C LYS A 516 -3.92 -21.82 -26.39
N ILE A 517 -3.35 -22.20 -25.25
CA ILE A 517 -4.09 -22.78 -24.12
C ILE A 517 -4.91 -21.68 -23.42
N ALA A 518 -4.30 -20.53 -23.17
CA ALA A 518 -4.94 -19.43 -22.44
C ALA A 518 -6.20 -18.89 -23.12
N THR A 519 -6.22 -18.84 -24.47
CA THR A 519 -7.38 -18.39 -25.26
C THR A 519 -8.55 -19.39 -25.25
N GLN A 520 -8.31 -20.63 -24.86
CA GLN A 520 -9.31 -21.70 -24.81
C GLN A 520 -9.83 -21.98 -23.38
N LEU A 521 -9.36 -21.23 -22.38
CA LEU A 521 -9.80 -21.41 -21.00
C LEU A 521 -11.30 -21.09 -20.86
N PRO A 522 -12.00 -21.76 -19.92
CA PRO A 522 -13.37 -21.41 -19.58
C PRO A 522 -13.50 -19.94 -19.12
N SER A 523 -14.68 -19.37 -19.35
CA SER A 523 -14.98 -18.01 -18.89
C SER A 523 -14.86 -17.91 -17.37
N GLY A 524 -14.16 -16.89 -16.89
CA GLY A 524 -13.91 -16.65 -15.46
C GLY A 524 -12.66 -17.31 -14.90
N VAL A 525 -11.98 -18.18 -15.65
CA VAL A 525 -10.69 -18.74 -15.25
C VAL A 525 -9.55 -17.83 -15.67
N THR A 526 -8.74 -17.42 -14.70
CA THR A 526 -7.55 -16.59 -14.96
C THR A 526 -6.37 -17.45 -15.40
N PRO A 527 -5.71 -17.16 -16.54
CA PRO A 527 -4.49 -17.86 -16.90
C PRO A 527 -3.32 -17.45 -16.00
N GLY A 528 -2.50 -18.42 -15.63
CA GLY A 528 -1.22 -18.23 -14.96
C GLY A 528 -0.13 -19.06 -15.63
N ILE A 529 1.11 -18.83 -15.27
CA ILE A 529 2.27 -19.56 -15.80
C ILE A 529 2.86 -20.42 -14.70
N SER A 530 3.06 -21.72 -14.98
CA SER A 530 3.86 -22.62 -14.14
C SER A 530 5.31 -22.64 -14.66
N ILE A 531 6.24 -22.22 -13.81
CA ILE A 531 7.67 -22.37 -14.11
C ILE A 531 8.09 -23.75 -13.60
N SER A 532 8.22 -24.71 -14.50
CA SER A 532 8.66 -26.05 -14.11
C SER A 532 10.14 -26.04 -13.72
N ALA A 533 10.50 -26.93 -12.78
CA ALA A 533 11.88 -27.09 -12.28
C ALA A 533 12.87 -27.58 -13.36
N HIS A 534 12.41 -27.82 -14.58
CA HIS A 534 13.20 -28.43 -15.68
C HIS A 534 13.70 -27.43 -16.73
N ASN A 535 13.45 -26.12 -16.56
CA ASN A 535 14.06 -25.11 -17.42
C ASN A 535 15.10 -24.34 -16.60
N PRO A 536 16.42 -24.62 -16.82
CA PRO A 536 17.53 -23.95 -16.13
C PRO A 536 17.65 -22.46 -16.50
#